data_47630adda9d20017f0a1c5103254a78f
#
_entry.id   47630adda9d20017f0a1c5103254a78f
#
_cell.length_a   1.000
_cell.length_b   1.000
_cell.length_c   1.000
_cell.angle_alpha   90.00
_cell.angle_beta   90.00
_cell.angle_gamma   90.00
#
_symmetry.space_group_name_H-M   'P 1'
#
loop_
_entity.id
_entity.type
_entity.pdbx_description
1 polymer ?
#
loop_
_entity_poly.entity_id
_entity_poly.type
_entity_poly.pdbx_seq_one_letter_code
_entity_poly.pdbx_strand_id
1 'polypeptide(L)'
;RDAWGGETKFRNSFEYEYCKRKKLSRVCIVVQGGPGTLDHVLITLKTGCPVILIADSGGVAELIDIFIKHYQDKLSPYYMKGHIPSNFKKFRDNPKHVMELEEIAKINWDSAKIHSFRLGEGTTAELDVQLLNAVINDRDQCPPGGRLRLAVEWQRIDVVNKVMHEQQVKPIYIRDALQTA
;
A
#
# COMPACT_ATOMS: atom_id res chain seq x y z
N ARG A 1 10.59 30.59 2.65
CA ARG A 1 10.47 29.62 3.77
C ARG A 1 9.77 28.41 3.19
N ASP A 2 10.54 27.35 2.96
CA ASP A 2 10.00 26.11 2.46
C ASP A 2 9.03 25.53 3.50
N ALA A 3 7.77 25.34 3.08
CA ALA A 3 6.77 24.76 3.95
C ALA A 3 7.16 23.31 4.23
N TRP A 4 7.03 22.89 5.48
CA TRP A 4 7.28 21.50 5.90
C TRP A 4 6.52 20.53 4.98
N GLY A 5 7.22 19.54 4.40
CA GLY A 5 6.60 18.57 3.47
C GLY A 5 6.59 19.00 2.00
N GLY A 6 7.17 20.16 1.64
CA GLY A 6 7.27 20.60 0.25
C GLY A 6 8.05 19.65 -0.65
N GLU A 7 8.99 18.88 -0.08
CA GLU A 7 9.78 17.86 -0.76
C GLU A 7 9.00 16.58 -1.08
N THR A 8 7.85 16.35 -0.44
CA THR A 8 7.09 15.09 -0.55
C THR A 8 6.71 14.75 -1.99
N LYS A 9 6.24 15.74 -2.75
CA LYS A 9 5.86 15.56 -4.16
C LYS A 9 7.08 15.24 -5.02
N PHE A 10 8.17 15.97 -4.82
CA PHE A 10 9.41 15.74 -5.55
C PHE A 10 9.97 14.36 -5.26
N ARG A 11 10.07 13.97 -3.99
CA ARG A 11 10.55 12.65 -3.56
C ARG A 11 9.71 11.52 -4.18
N ASN A 12 8.40 11.61 -4.11
CA ASN A 12 7.51 10.59 -4.67
C ASN A 12 7.68 10.47 -6.20
N SER A 13 7.80 11.59 -6.91
CA SER A 13 8.04 11.59 -8.35
C SER A 13 9.41 11.01 -8.70
N PHE A 14 10.45 11.35 -7.94
CA PHE A 14 11.78 10.80 -8.11
C PHE A 14 11.81 9.29 -7.89
N GLU A 15 11.23 8.81 -6.78
CA GLU A 15 11.13 7.38 -6.46
C GLU A 15 10.36 6.62 -7.56
N TYR A 16 9.24 7.18 -8.04
CA TYR A 16 8.47 6.59 -9.12
C TYR A 16 9.31 6.43 -10.40
N GLU A 17 9.94 7.49 -10.87
CA GLU A 17 10.75 7.46 -12.09
C GLU A 17 11.99 6.57 -11.94
N TYR A 18 12.64 6.58 -10.79
CA TYR A 18 13.79 5.72 -10.50
C TYR A 18 13.40 4.24 -10.56
N CYS A 19 12.35 3.86 -9.82
CA CYS A 19 11.87 2.48 -9.78
C CYS A 19 11.42 2.01 -11.17
N LYS A 20 10.70 2.84 -11.91
CA LYS A 20 10.27 2.55 -13.27
C LYS A 20 11.46 2.27 -14.20
N ARG A 21 12.50 3.14 -14.18
CA ARG A 21 13.70 2.96 -15.00
C ARG A 21 14.51 1.74 -14.62
N LYS A 22 14.58 1.43 -13.34
CA LYS A 22 15.33 0.28 -12.81
C LYS A 22 14.51 -1.01 -12.78
N LYS A 23 13.23 -0.97 -13.17
CA LYS A 23 12.28 -2.09 -13.08
C LYS A 23 12.18 -2.67 -11.67
N LEU A 24 12.19 -1.78 -10.67
CA LEU A 24 12.04 -2.13 -9.26
C LEU A 24 10.59 -1.95 -8.83
N SER A 25 10.08 -2.90 -8.07
CA SER A 25 8.82 -2.73 -7.35
C SER A 25 9.02 -1.88 -6.11
N ARG A 26 7.99 -1.14 -5.72
CA ARG A 26 8.01 -0.34 -4.50
C ARG A 26 6.73 -0.57 -3.70
N VAL A 27 6.83 -0.40 -2.40
CA VAL A 27 5.72 -0.44 -1.46
C VAL A 27 5.92 0.65 -0.41
N CYS A 28 4.84 1.28 0.01
CA CYS A 28 4.85 2.25 1.10
C CYS A 28 4.34 1.60 2.38
N ILE A 29 5.13 1.66 3.45
CA ILE A 29 4.71 1.21 4.78
C ILE A 29 4.41 2.43 5.63
N VAL A 30 3.22 2.46 6.22
CA VAL A 30 2.75 3.56 7.06
C VAL A 30 2.64 3.10 8.51
N VAL A 31 3.43 3.74 9.37
CA VAL A 31 3.44 3.51 10.82
C VAL A 31 3.08 4.81 11.51
N GLN A 32 2.00 4.83 12.27
CA GLN A 32 1.48 6.05 12.88
C GLN A 32 1.19 7.17 11.87
N GLY A 33 1.80 8.33 12.07
CA GLY A 33 1.75 9.45 11.15
C GLY A 33 0.76 10.54 11.52
N GLY A 34 0.93 11.70 10.88
CA GLY A 34 0.13 12.91 11.05
C GLY A 34 -0.41 13.44 9.72
N PRO A 35 -0.89 14.69 9.66
CA PRO A 35 -1.48 15.28 8.45
C PRO A 35 -0.59 15.19 7.21
N GLY A 36 0.72 15.42 7.34
CA GLY A 36 1.67 15.27 6.22
C GLY A 36 1.79 13.83 5.72
N THR A 37 1.59 12.84 6.60
CA THR A 37 1.56 11.43 6.20
C THR A 37 0.31 11.11 5.37
N LEU A 38 -0.84 11.72 5.71
CA LEU A 38 -2.07 11.55 4.95
C LEU A 38 -1.91 12.00 3.49
N ASP A 39 -1.37 13.22 3.30
CA ASP A 39 -1.05 13.76 1.97
C ASP A 39 -0.06 12.85 1.21
N HIS A 40 0.98 12.36 1.91
CA HIS A 40 1.96 11.43 1.32
C HIS A 40 1.31 10.13 0.84
N VAL A 41 0.45 9.51 1.66
CA VAL A 41 -0.27 8.28 1.28
C VAL A 41 -1.12 8.50 0.04
N LEU A 42 -1.85 9.62 -0.01
CA LEU A 42 -2.66 9.96 -1.18
C LEU A 42 -1.82 10.11 -2.46
N ILE A 43 -0.71 10.84 -2.38
CA ILE A 43 0.21 11.03 -3.52
C ILE A 43 0.79 9.68 -3.96
N THR A 44 1.17 8.84 -3.01
CA THR A 44 1.74 7.51 -3.26
C THR A 44 0.74 6.59 -3.98
N LEU A 45 -0.51 6.55 -3.53
CA LEU A 45 -1.58 5.78 -4.17
C LEU A 45 -1.88 6.28 -5.60
N LYS A 46 -1.88 7.59 -5.83
CA LYS A 46 -2.07 8.18 -7.16
C LYS A 46 -0.98 7.75 -8.16
N THR A 47 0.21 7.40 -7.69
CA THR A 47 1.27 6.85 -8.53
C THR A 47 1.21 5.32 -8.66
N GLY A 48 0.14 4.69 -8.18
CA GLY A 48 -0.09 3.26 -8.28
C GLY A 48 0.70 2.41 -7.29
N CYS A 49 1.43 3.00 -6.34
CA CYS A 49 2.21 2.26 -5.36
C CYS A 49 1.29 1.64 -4.29
N PRO A 50 1.42 0.33 -3.99
CA PRO A 50 0.69 -0.26 -2.89
C PRO A 50 1.15 0.28 -1.53
N VAL A 51 0.20 0.32 -0.59
CA VAL A 51 0.40 0.83 0.76
C VAL A 51 0.08 -0.24 1.78
N ILE A 52 0.95 -0.44 2.76
CA ILE A 52 0.71 -1.28 3.92
C ILE A 52 0.55 -0.38 5.15
N LEU A 53 -0.59 -0.48 5.80
CA LEU A 53 -0.88 0.23 7.04
C LEU A 53 -0.56 -0.68 8.23
N ILE A 54 0.26 -0.22 9.16
CA ILE A 54 0.37 -0.85 10.47
C ILE A 54 -0.76 -0.27 11.34
N ALA A 55 -1.94 -0.90 11.24
CA ALA A 55 -3.20 -0.32 11.68
C ALA A 55 -3.30 -0.10 13.20
N ASP A 56 -2.61 -0.93 14.00
CA ASP A 56 -2.54 -0.81 15.46
C ASP A 56 -1.42 0.09 15.96
N SER A 57 -0.68 0.73 15.06
CA SER A 57 0.35 1.70 15.45
C SER A 57 -0.22 3.08 15.85
N GLY A 58 -1.50 3.34 15.59
CA GLY A 58 -2.13 4.63 15.85
C GLY A 58 -1.97 5.62 14.68
N GLY A 59 -2.32 6.89 14.94
CA GLY A 59 -2.13 7.98 13.98
C GLY A 59 -2.90 7.81 12.66
N VAL A 60 -2.32 8.28 11.57
CA VAL A 60 -2.94 8.21 10.23
C VAL A 60 -3.11 6.77 9.74
N ALA A 61 -2.22 5.85 10.10
CA ALA A 61 -2.34 4.44 9.73
C ALA A 61 -3.65 3.84 10.26
N GLU A 62 -3.95 4.04 11.55
CA GLU A 62 -5.21 3.63 12.18
C GLU A 62 -6.42 4.36 11.57
N LEU A 63 -6.31 5.66 11.37
CA LEU A 63 -7.38 6.46 10.81
C LEU A 63 -7.80 5.99 9.41
N ILE A 64 -6.84 5.74 8.53
CA ILE A 64 -7.12 5.24 7.18
C ILE A 64 -7.75 3.85 7.24
N ASP A 65 -7.24 2.94 8.10
CA ASP A 65 -7.81 1.60 8.28
C ASP A 65 -9.28 1.64 8.69
N ILE A 66 -9.61 2.47 9.70
CA ILE A 66 -10.99 2.69 10.14
C ILE A 66 -11.84 3.24 9.00
N PHE A 67 -11.33 4.25 8.30
CA PHE A 67 -12.10 4.93 7.25
C PHE A 67 -12.40 4.01 6.06
N ILE A 68 -11.43 3.21 5.62
CA ILE A 68 -11.62 2.24 4.53
C ILE A 68 -12.66 1.19 4.89
N LYS A 69 -12.62 0.65 6.11
CA LYS A 69 -13.60 -0.34 6.58
C LYS A 69 -15.03 0.19 6.53
N HIS A 70 -15.22 1.44 6.99
CA HIS A 70 -16.54 2.07 6.92
C HIS A 70 -16.96 2.44 5.49
N TYR A 71 -16.01 2.79 4.62
CA TYR A 71 -16.31 3.10 3.22
C TYR A 71 -16.84 1.90 2.44
N GLN A 72 -16.39 0.68 2.77
CA GLN A 72 -16.88 -0.55 2.16
C GLN A 72 -18.38 -0.79 2.42
N ASP A 73 -18.91 -0.24 3.50
CA ASP A 73 -20.35 -0.32 3.82
C ASP A 73 -21.24 0.66 3.02
N LYS A 74 -20.68 1.29 1.97
CA LYS A 74 -21.38 2.24 1.07
C LYS A 74 -22.00 3.43 1.77
N LEU A 75 -21.40 3.92 2.82
CA LEU A 75 -21.90 5.06 3.57
C LEU A 75 -21.56 6.40 2.85
N SER A 76 -22.48 7.36 2.91
CA SER A 76 -22.23 8.67 2.30
C SER A 76 -21.08 9.40 2.97
N PRO A 77 -20.37 10.31 2.25
CA PRO A 77 -19.28 11.13 2.82
C PRO A 77 -19.66 11.87 4.11
N TYR A 78 -20.89 12.36 4.19
CA TYR A 78 -21.41 13.02 5.39
C TYR A 78 -21.48 12.06 6.59
N TYR A 79 -21.89 10.83 6.38
CA TYR A 79 -21.95 9.78 7.38
C TYR A 79 -20.54 9.37 7.82
N MET A 80 -19.60 9.28 6.89
CA MET A 80 -18.20 8.94 7.13
C MET A 80 -17.51 9.90 8.10
N LYS A 81 -17.78 11.22 8.00
CA LYS A 81 -17.25 12.21 8.93
C LYS A 81 -17.68 11.95 10.39
N GLY A 82 -18.91 11.47 10.60
CA GLY A 82 -19.43 11.10 11.91
C GLY A 82 -18.75 9.88 12.54
N HIS A 83 -18.13 9.02 11.70
CA HIS A 83 -17.44 7.79 12.14
C HIS A 83 -15.95 8.00 12.42
N ILE A 84 -15.40 9.18 12.14
CA ILE A 84 -14.03 9.50 12.56
C ILE A 84 -14.02 9.64 14.09
N PRO A 85 -13.28 8.76 14.80
CA PRO A 85 -13.25 8.75 16.26
C PRO A 85 -12.79 10.09 16.84
N SER A 86 -13.19 10.37 18.09
CA SER A 86 -12.92 11.65 18.76
C SER A 86 -11.43 11.96 18.94
N ASN A 87 -10.58 10.94 19.06
CA ASN A 87 -9.13 11.07 19.11
C ASN A 87 -8.53 11.61 17.80
N PHE A 88 -9.26 11.50 16.67
CA PHE A 88 -8.88 12.06 15.37
C PHE A 88 -9.58 13.38 15.03
N LYS A 89 -10.01 14.13 16.02
CA LYS A 89 -10.72 15.41 15.85
C LYS A 89 -10.02 16.37 14.88
N LYS A 90 -8.68 16.46 14.91
CA LYS A 90 -7.88 17.31 14.01
C LYS A 90 -8.11 17.00 12.52
N PHE A 91 -8.37 15.74 12.20
CA PHE A 91 -8.65 15.30 10.82
C PHE A 91 -10.12 15.53 10.49
N ARG A 92 -11.02 15.16 11.40
CA ARG A 92 -12.47 15.31 11.23
C ARG A 92 -12.91 16.75 10.99
N ASP A 93 -12.32 17.68 11.73
CA ASP A 93 -12.71 19.09 11.70
C ASP A 93 -12.03 19.87 10.56
N ASN A 94 -11.11 19.25 9.82
CA ASN A 94 -10.48 19.84 8.65
C ASN A 94 -11.06 19.24 7.35
N PRO A 95 -11.83 20.04 6.57
CA PRO A 95 -12.45 19.56 5.34
C PRO A 95 -11.46 18.96 4.33
N LYS A 96 -10.24 19.53 4.25
CA LYS A 96 -9.18 19.00 3.36
C LYS A 96 -8.85 17.55 3.71
N HIS A 97 -8.63 17.25 4.99
CA HIS A 97 -8.27 15.90 5.41
C HIS A 97 -9.41 14.89 5.19
N VAL A 98 -10.67 15.33 5.36
CA VAL A 98 -11.83 14.48 5.07
C VAL A 98 -11.87 14.14 3.58
N MET A 99 -11.67 15.13 2.70
CA MET A 99 -11.61 14.90 1.24
C MET A 99 -10.45 13.97 0.85
N GLU A 100 -9.27 14.12 1.49
CA GLU A 100 -8.12 13.24 1.26
C GLU A 100 -8.43 11.80 1.67
N LEU A 101 -9.09 11.58 2.81
CA LEU A 101 -9.53 10.27 3.27
C LEU A 101 -10.54 9.63 2.31
N GLU A 102 -11.50 10.41 1.83
CA GLU A 102 -12.50 9.96 0.85
C GLU A 102 -11.83 9.54 -0.47
N GLU A 103 -10.87 10.33 -0.95
CA GLU A 103 -10.13 10.01 -2.17
C GLU A 103 -9.27 8.75 -2.00
N ILE A 104 -8.60 8.60 -0.85
CA ILE A 104 -7.84 7.39 -0.50
C ILE A 104 -8.76 6.16 -0.49
N ALA A 105 -9.91 6.25 0.16
CA ALA A 105 -10.86 5.15 0.24
C ALA A 105 -11.41 4.77 -1.13
N LYS A 106 -11.71 5.76 -1.99
CA LYS A 106 -12.16 5.54 -3.36
C LYS A 106 -11.09 4.84 -4.20
N ILE A 107 -9.83 5.33 -4.16
CA ILE A 107 -8.73 4.68 -4.88
C ILE A 107 -8.57 3.23 -4.42
N ASN A 108 -8.66 2.96 -3.12
CA ASN A 108 -8.57 1.61 -2.59
C ASN A 108 -9.74 0.74 -3.02
N TRP A 109 -10.96 1.27 -3.06
CA TRP A 109 -12.14 0.56 -3.55
C TRP A 109 -11.96 0.09 -4.99
N ASP A 110 -11.42 0.96 -5.85
CA ASP A 110 -11.25 0.68 -7.28
C ASP A 110 -10.04 -0.23 -7.56
N SER A 111 -9.01 -0.23 -6.71
CA SER A 111 -7.72 -0.87 -7.02
C SER A 111 -7.21 -1.85 -5.96
N ALA A 112 -7.82 -1.92 -4.77
CA ALA A 112 -7.40 -2.76 -3.64
C ALA A 112 -5.89 -2.65 -3.30
N LYS A 113 -5.34 -1.42 -3.35
CA LYS A 113 -3.90 -1.17 -3.16
C LYS A 113 -3.50 -0.92 -1.71
N ILE A 114 -4.45 -0.88 -0.78
CA ILE A 114 -4.15 -0.71 0.65
C ILE A 114 -4.36 -2.04 1.38
N HIS A 115 -3.33 -2.45 2.10
CA HIS A 115 -3.33 -3.64 2.92
C HIS A 115 -3.15 -3.24 4.39
N SER A 116 -4.03 -3.69 5.27
CA SER A 116 -3.94 -3.44 6.70
C SER A 116 -3.28 -4.61 7.41
N PHE A 117 -2.28 -4.32 8.24
CA PHE A 117 -1.59 -5.27 9.09
C PHE A 117 -1.64 -4.81 10.55
N ARG A 118 -1.77 -5.74 11.49
CA ARG A 118 -1.79 -5.49 12.94
C ARG A 118 -0.68 -6.27 13.63
N LEU A 119 0.22 -5.57 14.28
CA LEU A 119 1.35 -6.18 15.00
C LEU A 119 0.89 -7.03 16.19
N GLY A 120 -0.18 -6.61 16.88
CA GLY A 120 -0.71 -7.32 18.02
C GLY A 120 -1.46 -8.62 17.70
N GLU A 121 -1.88 -8.80 16.46
CA GLU A 121 -2.68 -9.93 16.00
C GLU A 121 -1.91 -10.86 15.05
N GLY A 122 -0.77 -10.39 14.51
CA GLY A 122 0.01 -11.09 13.49
C GLY A 122 1.43 -11.47 13.96
N THR A 123 2.02 -12.43 13.26
CA THR A 123 3.44 -12.77 13.40
C THR A 123 4.29 -11.97 12.41
N THR A 124 5.61 -11.85 12.66
CA THR A 124 6.53 -11.22 11.70
C THR A 124 6.51 -11.92 10.34
N ALA A 125 6.32 -13.24 10.33
CA ALA A 125 6.18 -14.02 9.09
C ALA A 125 4.94 -13.62 8.27
N GLU A 126 3.86 -13.14 8.92
CA GLU A 126 2.67 -12.65 8.22
C GLU A 126 2.88 -11.27 7.61
N LEU A 127 3.70 -10.41 8.22
CA LEU A 127 4.08 -9.12 7.60
C LEU A 127 4.89 -9.34 6.33
N ASP A 128 5.83 -10.28 6.33
CA ASP A 128 6.61 -10.64 5.12
C ASP A 128 5.70 -11.12 3.99
N VAL A 129 4.70 -11.95 4.33
CA VAL A 129 3.69 -12.40 3.36
C VAL A 129 2.89 -11.23 2.81
N GLN A 130 2.45 -10.32 3.66
CA GLN A 130 1.68 -9.14 3.26
C GLN A 130 2.50 -8.23 2.33
N LEU A 131 3.76 -7.98 2.68
CA LEU A 131 4.70 -7.20 1.86
C LEU A 131 4.88 -7.82 0.48
N LEU A 132 5.19 -9.12 0.45
CA LEU A 132 5.39 -9.84 -0.80
C LEU A 132 4.11 -9.87 -1.64
N ASN A 133 2.95 -10.12 -1.03
CA ASN A 133 1.67 -10.12 -1.73
C ASN A 133 1.31 -8.73 -2.28
N ALA A 134 1.57 -7.65 -1.54
CA ALA A 134 1.33 -6.29 -1.99
C ALA A 134 2.14 -5.96 -3.26
N VAL A 135 3.40 -6.39 -3.31
CA VAL A 135 4.28 -6.20 -4.47
C VAL A 135 3.90 -7.11 -5.62
N ILE A 136 3.63 -8.39 -5.36
CA ILE A 136 3.33 -9.40 -6.39
C ILE A 136 1.98 -9.15 -7.05
N ASN A 137 0.98 -8.69 -6.31
CA ASN A 137 -0.36 -8.44 -6.85
C ASN A 137 -0.42 -7.15 -7.69
N ASP A 138 0.58 -6.29 -7.58
CA ASP A 138 0.68 -5.12 -8.44
C ASP A 138 1.18 -5.50 -9.85
N ARG A 139 0.24 -5.74 -10.75
CA ARG A 139 0.53 -6.17 -12.14
C ARG A 139 1.33 -5.13 -12.92
N ASP A 140 1.19 -3.85 -12.58
CA ASP A 140 1.86 -2.77 -13.29
C ASP A 140 3.34 -2.67 -12.91
N GLN A 141 3.66 -2.99 -11.65
CA GLN A 141 5.02 -2.93 -11.13
C GLN A 141 5.76 -4.26 -11.18
N CYS A 142 5.04 -5.39 -11.15
CA CYS A 142 5.63 -6.72 -11.10
C CYS A 142 5.07 -7.63 -12.21
N PRO A 143 5.71 -7.69 -13.38
CA PRO A 143 5.30 -8.60 -14.45
C PRO A 143 5.44 -10.08 -14.03
N PRO A 144 4.79 -11.01 -14.72
CA PRO A 144 4.72 -12.43 -14.30
C PRO A 144 6.08 -13.08 -13.96
N GLY A 145 7.12 -12.83 -14.75
CA GLY A 145 8.47 -13.32 -14.46
C GLY A 145 9.10 -12.68 -13.22
N GLY A 146 8.83 -11.39 -12.98
CA GLY A 146 9.28 -10.67 -11.79
C GLY A 146 8.67 -11.20 -10.50
N ARG A 147 7.40 -11.61 -10.54
CA ARG A 147 6.70 -12.23 -9.40
C ARG A 147 7.37 -13.52 -8.96
N LEU A 148 7.66 -14.39 -9.92
CA LEU A 148 8.30 -15.66 -9.64
C LEU A 148 9.70 -15.43 -9.07
N ARG A 149 10.48 -14.51 -9.67
CA ARG A 149 11.81 -14.16 -9.19
C ARG A 149 11.79 -13.67 -7.75
N LEU A 150 10.92 -12.72 -7.42
CA LEU A 150 10.78 -12.21 -6.04
C LEU A 150 10.40 -13.32 -5.07
N ALA A 151 9.46 -14.20 -5.42
CA ALA A 151 9.07 -15.30 -4.55
C ALA A 151 10.24 -16.27 -4.29
N VAL A 152 11.09 -16.53 -5.28
CA VAL A 152 12.31 -17.35 -5.14
C VAL A 152 13.37 -16.63 -4.30
N GLU A 153 13.67 -15.35 -4.58
CA GLU A 153 14.63 -14.54 -3.83
C GLU A 153 14.24 -14.45 -2.33
N TRP A 154 12.94 -14.42 -2.04
CA TRP A 154 12.43 -14.38 -0.66
C TRP A 154 12.25 -15.78 -0.04
N GLN A 155 12.65 -16.85 -0.77
CA GLN A 155 12.54 -18.24 -0.34
C GLN A 155 11.13 -18.66 0.09
N ARG A 156 10.11 -18.09 -0.55
CA ARG A 156 8.69 -18.31 -0.24
C ARG A 156 8.09 -19.35 -1.20
N ILE A 157 8.27 -20.63 -0.86
CA ILE A 157 7.78 -21.77 -1.65
C ILE A 157 6.25 -21.76 -1.81
N ASP A 158 5.54 -21.33 -0.77
CA ASP A 158 4.08 -21.17 -0.79
C ASP A 158 3.63 -20.17 -1.86
N VAL A 159 4.34 -19.02 -1.95
CA VAL A 159 4.08 -18.00 -2.96
C VAL A 159 4.51 -18.45 -4.35
N VAL A 160 5.64 -19.16 -4.47
CA VAL A 160 6.09 -19.78 -5.74
C VAL A 160 4.99 -20.68 -6.28
N ASN A 161 4.46 -21.60 -5.45
CA ASN A 161 3.40 -22.52 -5.84
C ASN A 161 2.15 -21.77 -6.30
N LYS A 162 1.73 -20.73 -5.56
CA LYS A 162 0.59 -19.89 -5.91
C LYS A 162 0.78 -19.22 -7.27
N VAL A 163 1.92 -18.57 -7.50
CA VAL A 163 2.24 -17.89 -8.78
C VAL A 163 2.29 -18.89 -9.94
N MET A 164 2.84 -20.08 -9.72
CA MET A 164 2.89 -21.15 -10.73
C MET A 164 1.50 -21.66 -11.10
N HIS A 165 0.59 -21.78 -10.14
CA HIS A 165 -0.78 -22.26 -10.38
C HIS A 165 -1.70 -21.20 -11.00
N GLU A 166 -1.59 -19.94 -10.58
CA GLU A 166 -2.45 -18.84 -11.05
C GLU A 166 -2.11 -18.36 -12.46
N GLN A 167 -0.89 -18.59 -12.90
CA GLN A 167 -0.41 -18.14 -14.18
C GLN A 167 0.20 -19.34 -14.90
N GLN A 168 -0.19 -19.58 -16.13
CA GLN A 168 0.55 -20.49 -17.02
C GLN A 168 1.96 -19.91 -17.25
N VAL A 169 2.84 -20.08 -16.25
CA VAL A 169 4.17 -19.47 -16.24
C VAL A 169 4.99 -20.08 -17.37
N LYS A 170 5.42 -19.25 -18.31
CA LYS A 170 6.24 -19.71 -19.42
C LYS A 170 7.57 -20.28 -18.90
N PRO A 171 8.11 -21.37 -19.47
CA PRO A 171 9.38 -22.00 -19.04
C PRO A 171 10.56 -21.03 -18.94
N ILE A 172 10.57 -19.98 -19.76
CA ILE A 172 11.62 -18.95 -19.73
C ILE A 172 11.65 -18.19 -18.38
N TYR A 173 10.50 -17.92 -17.77
CA TYR A 173 10.45 -17.23 -16.49
C TYR A 173 10.92 -18.09 -15.32
N ILE A 174 10.73 -19.40 -15.42
CA ILE A 174 11.24 -20.37 -14.43
C ILE A 174 12.77 -20.37 -14.47
N ARG A 175 13.34 -20.47 -15.68
CA ARG A 175 14.79 -20.44 -15.85
C ARG A 175 15.41 -19.15 -15.34
N ASP A 176 14.81 -17.98 -15.66
CA ASP A 176 15.32 -16.67 -15.26
C ASP A 176 15.25 -16.49 -13.73
N ALA A 177 14.19 -17.02 -13.07
CA ALA A 177 14.07 -16.98 -11.61
C ALA A 177 15.12 -17.85 -10.91
N LEU A 178 15.45 -19.04 -11.48
CA LEU A 178 16.46 -19.94 -10.92
C LEU A 178 17.90 -19.47 -11.14
N GLN A 179 18.16 -18.61 -12.13
CA GLN A 179 19.49 -18.04 -12.37
C GLN A 179 19.84 -16.90 -11.43
N THR A 180 18.85 -16.35 -10.73
CA THR A 180 19.02 -15.23 -9.78
C THR A 180 19.03 -15.68 -8.30
N ALA A 181 18.74 -16.94 -8.03
CA ALA A 181 18.80 -17.56 -6.71
C ALA A 181 20.18 -18.15 -6.43
#